data_b1cfa5971e6f58afc5de9cfa5e8cf59a
#
_entry.id   b1cfa5971e6f58afc5de9cfa5e8cf59a
#
_cell.length_a   1.000
_cell.length_b   1.000
_cell.length_c   1.000
_cell.angle_alpha   90.00
_cell.angle_beta   90.00
_cell.angle_gamma   90.00
#
_symmetry.space_group_name_H-M   'P 1'
#
loop_
_entity.id
_entity.type
_entity.pdbx_description
1 polymer ?
#
loop_
_entity_poly.entity_id
_entity_poly.type
_entity_poly.pdbx_seq_one_letter_code
_entity_poly.pdbx_strand_id
1 'polypeptide(L)'
;MDASSRRVPRLRLWCALAGIAISIGDTAILSWLGTSFTLNGHDVFWFVAVWFSGTGALLGFLLGDAIETRRRERATAEALASARSHVAQTEKLAALGQLAAAIAHEVRNPLAVVRSAAQGLTETLPDDDASARRAASFIIAEVDRLSSVVNSLLAFVRPLQLNLRPVPVADVVTRALDLATSELATRGVHLRRDQPATLPSITADGDLVCQVLLGLLSNAGQAVPAGGSVTVAARAAADAVELAVSDDGPGIPADIRSRIFEPFFTTRPRGTGLGLAVVRQIVEAHGGSIDVGDRAGGGACFTVRLPVRAAA
;
A
#
# COMPACT_ATOMS: atom_id res chain seq x y z
N MET A 1 17.72 -10.59 14.09
CA MET A 1 17.86 -11.56 15.23
C MET A 1 16.63 -11.42 16.09
N ASP A 2 15.80 -12.44 16.09
CA ASP A 2 14.38 -12.45 16.40
C ASP A 2 14.08 -12.39 17.91
N ALA A 3 13.42 -11.31 18.34
CA ALA A 3 12.93 -11.14 19.73
C ALA A 3 11.67 -12.00 20.02
N SER A 4 11.10 -12.69 19.02
CA SER A 4 9.88 -13.51 19.13
C SER A 4 10.16 -14.87 19.76
N SER A 5 11.40 -15.37 19.67
CA SER A 5 11.75 -16.74 20.11
C SER A 5 11.81 -16.94 21.63
N ARG A 6 11.87 -15.87 22.44
CA ARG A 6 12.03 -15.96 23.90
C ARG A 6 10.72 -16.02 24.71
N ARG A 7 9.55 -15.86 24.11
CA ARG A 7 8.26 -15.85 24.84
C ARG A 7 7.52 -17.19 24.88
N VAL A 8 8.02 -18.18 24.20
CA VAL A 8 7.35 -19.46 23.95
C VAL A 8 7.33 -20.45 25.14
N PRO A 9 8.34 -20.55 26.00
CA PRO A 9 8.29 -21.49 27.11
C PRO A 9 7.26 -21.17 28.18
N ARG A 10 6.70 -19.95 28.19
CA ARG A 10 5.82 -19.50 29.27
C ARG A 10 4.44 -20.16 29.24
N LEU A 11 3.82 -20.38 28.08
CA LEU A 11 2.46 -20.98 28.01
C LEU A 11 2.44 -22.41 28.51
N ARG A 12 3.40 -23.24 28.08
CA ARG A 12 3.52 -24.65 28.56
C ARG A 12 3.71 -24.69 30.06
N LEU A 13 4.59 -23.81 30.59
CA LEU A 13 4.83 -23.72 32.02
C LEU A 13 3.57 -23.28 32.79
N TRP A 14 2.87 -22.26 32.29
CA TRP A 14 1.63 -21.79 32.91
C TRP A 14 0.51 -22.85 32.87
N CYS A 15 0.36 -23.60 31.77
CA CYS A 15 -0.61 -24.68 31.68
C CYS A 15 -0.25 -25.85 32.64
N ALA A 16 1.04 -26.17 32.75
CA ALA A 16 1.50 -27.18 33.72
C ALA A 16 1.24 -26.75 35.17
N LEU A 17 1.56 -25.49 35.51
CA LEU A 17 1.31 -24.92 36.84
C LEU A 17 -0.19 -24.85 37.16
N ALA A 18 -1.03 -24.52 36.18
CA ALA A 18 -2.50 -24.57 36.34
C ALA A 18 -3.00 -25.99 36.61
N GLY A 19 -2.47 -27.00 35.90
CA GLY A 19 -2.79 -28.41 36.12
C GLY A 19 -2.41 -28.86 37.54
N ILE A 20 -1.23 -28.45 38.03
CA ILE A 20 -0.81 -28.71 39.41
C ILE A 20 -1.76 -28.02 40.41
N ALA A 21 -2.07 -26.75 40.20
CA ALA A 21 -2.93 -25.98 41.12
C ALA A 21 -4.33 -26.57 41.25
N ILE A 22 -4.93 -27.04 40.11
CA ILE A 22 -6.22 -27.72 40.12
C ILE A 22 -6.13 -29.00 40.92
N SER A 23 -5.13 -29.86 40.67
CA SER A 23 -4.93 -31.11 41.41
C SER A 23 -4.71 -30.92 42.91
N ILE A 24 -3.95 -29.90 43.30
CA ILE A 24 -3.73 -29.52 44.73
C ILE A 24 -5.06 -29.07 45.33
N GLY A 25 -5.87 -28.28 44.62
CA GLY A 25 -7.18 -27.83 45.09
C GLY A 25 -8.13 -29.01 45.33
N ASP A 26 -8.22 -29.93 44.39
CA ASP A 26 -9.04 -31.14 44.52
C ASP A 26 -8.61 -32.00 45.70
N THR A 27 -7.30 -32.18 45.92
CA THR A 27 -6.73 -32.95 47.04
C THR A 27 -7.00 -32.25 48.38
N ALA A 28 -6.93 -30.95 48.44
CA ALA A 28 -7.25 -30.17 49.64
C ALA A 28 -8.75 -30.29 50.00
N ILE A 29 -9.64 -30.27 49.03
CA ILE A 29 -11.07 -30.46 49.22
C ILE A 29 -11.36 -31.86 49.77
N LEU A 30 -10.75 -32.90 49.18
CA LEU A 30 -10.90 -34.26 49.64
C LEU A 30 -10.40 -34.46 51.08
N SER A 31 -9.29 -33.84 51.45
CA SER A 31 -8.76 -33.82 52.80
C SER A 31 -9.70 -33.11 53.77
N TRP A 32 -10.28 -31.96 53.37
CA TRP A 32 -11.24 -31.23 54.21
C TRP A 32 -12.55 -31.98 54.41
N LEU A 33 -12.97 -32.78 53.43
CA LEU A 33 -14.13 -33.66 53.54
C LEU A 33 -13.88 -34.91 54.41
N GLY A 34 -12.68 -35.05 54.98
CA GLY A 34 -12.31 -36.16 55.87
C GLY A 34 -12.17 -37.50 55.14
N THR A 35 -11.97 -37.50 53.80
CA THR A 35 -11.76 -38.74 53.06
C THR A 35 -10.33 -39.26 53.33
N SER A 36 -10.21 -40.52 53.77
CA SER A 36 -8.96 -41.26 53.95
C SER A 36 -8.79 -42.30 52.88
N PHE A 37 -7.63 -42.36 52.24
CA PHE A 37 -7.29 -43.45 51.31
C PHE A 37 -6.37 -44.45 52.03
N THR A 38 -6.89 -45.62 52.37
CA THR A 38 -6.10 -46.66 53.02
C THR A 38 -5.95 -47.89 52.13
N LEU A 39 -4.72 -48.37 51.99
CA LEU A 39 -4.42 -49.64 51.29
C LEU A 39 -3.68 -50.56 52.30
N ASN A 40 -4.23 -51.75 52.56
CA ASN A 40 -3.71 -52.72 53.53
C ASN A 40 -3.49 -52.10 54.94
N GLY A 41 -4.38 -51.18 55.36
CA GLY A 41 -4.28 -50.51 56.67
C GLY A 41 -3.32 -49.35 56.77
N HIS A 42 -2.64 -49.01 55.67
CA HIS A 42 -1.72 -47.84 55.62
C HIS A 42 -2.39 -46.68 54.90
N ASP A 43 -2.21 -45.47 55.39
CA ASP A 43 -2.67 -44.23 54.74
C ASP A 43 -1.83 -43.92 53.52
N VAL A 44 -2.45 -43.95 52.36
CA VAL A 44 -1.81 -43.67 51.05
C VAL A 44 -2.27 -42.34 50.46
N PHE A 45 -2.90 -41.48 51.24
CA PHE A 45 -3.43 -40.19 50.78
C PHE A 45 -2.36 -39.35 50.06
N TRP A 46 -1.17 -39.24 50.64
CA TRP A 46 -0.07 -38.48 50.03
C TRP A 46 0.44 -39.07 48.71
N PHE A 47 0.46 -40.38 48.59
CA PHE A 47 0.84 -41.02 47.32
C PHE A 47 -0.16 -40.69 46.22
N VAL A 48 -1.46 -40.75 46.52
CA VAL A 48 -2.53 -40.34 45.60
C VAL A 48 -2.42 -38.87 45.23
N ALA A 49 -2.19 -37.98 46.18
CA ALA A 49 -2.03 -36.56 45.95
C ALA A 49 -0.86 -36.24 44.97
N VAL A 50 0.29 -36.87 45.17
CA VAL A 50 1.47 -36.70 44.30
C VAL A 50 1.19 -37.23 42.89
N TRP A 51 0.50 -38.40 42.79
CA TRP A 51 0.14 -38.98 41.51
C TRP A 51 -0.80 -38.09 40.70
N PHE A 52 -1.86 -37.55 41.34
CA PHE A 52 -2.80 -36.63 40.68
C PHE A 52 -2.12 -35.31 40.27
N SER A 53 -1.25 -34.75 41.12
CA SER A 53 -0.50 -33.54 40.80
C SER A 53 0.46 -33.74 39.60
N GLY A 54 1.13 -34.88 39.53
CA GLY A 54 2.01 -35.26 38.44
C GLY A 54 1.26 -35.45 37.12
N THR A 55 0.11 -36.15 37.16
CA THR A 55 -0.75 -36.36 35.98
C THR A 55 -1.37 -35.03 35.50
N GLY A 56 -1.81 -34.17 36.43
CA GLY A 56 -2.32 -32.83 36.11
C GLY A 56 -1.26 -31.94 35.45
N ALA A 57 -0.04 -31.98 35.95
CA ALA A 57 1.10 -31.23 35.35
C ALA A 57 1.40 -31.75 33.93
N LEU A 58 1.46 -33.07 33.74
CA LEU A 58 1.72 -33.66 32.44
C LEU A 58 0.63 -33.32 31.43
N LEU A 59 -0.62 -33.44 31.82
CA LEU A 59 -1.77 -33.11 30.97
C LEU A 59 -1.77 -31.62 30.60
N GLY A 60 -1.54 -30.73 31.57
CA GLY A 60 -1.41 -29.28 31.34
C GLY A 60 -0.28 -28.97 30.38
N PHE A 61 0.89 -29.62 30.54
CA PHE A 61 2.03 -29.45 29.63
C PHE A 61 1.70 -29.89 28.20
N LEU A 62 1.08 -31.08 28.05
CA LEU A 62 0.70 -31.59 26.71
C LEU A 62 -0.36 -30.74 26.02
N LEU A 63 -1.34 -30.24 26.76
CA LEU A 63 -2.33 -29.30 26.24
C LEU A 63 -1.68 -27.97 25.82
N GLY A 64 -0.78 -27.41 26.64
CA GLY A 64 -0.03 -26.21 26.31
C GLY A 64 0.82 -26.36 25.06
N ASP A 65 1.47 -27.53 24.90
CA ASP A 65 2.26 -27.88 23.73
C ASP A 65 1.37 -27.99 22.46
N ALA A 66 0.25 -28.68 22.56
CA ALA A 66 -0.67 -28.84 21.45
C ALA A 66 -1.28 -27.51 20.98
N ILE A 67 -1.63 -26.60 21.93
CA ILE A 67 -2.16 -25.27 21.62
C ILE A 67 -1.09 -24.43 20.91
N GLU A 68 0.14 -24.47 21.41
CA GLU A 68 1.26 -23.71 20.86
C GLU A 68 1.63 -24.20 19.46
N THR A 69 1.71 -25.50 19.25
CA THR A 69 1.98 -26.11 17.94
C THR A 69 0.92 -25.71 16.93
N ARG A 70 -0.37 -25.81 17.27
CA ARG A 70 -1.47 -25.38 16.40
C ARG A 70 -1.42 -23.87 16.07
N ARG A 71 -1.02 -23.03 17.03
CA ARG A 71 -0.86 -21.59 16.78
C ARG A 71 0.27 -21.31 15.78
N ARG A 72 1.39 -22.01 15.91
CA ARG A 72 2.53 -21.89 14.98
C ARG A 72 2.13 -22.37 13.58
N GLU A 73 1.47 -23.52 13.48
CA GLU A 73 0.99 -24.05 12.20
C GLU A 73 0.03 -23.08 11.50
N ARG A 74 -0.90 -22.46 12.23
CA ARG A 74 -1.80 -21.44 11.69
C ARG A 74 -1.04 -20.21 11.21
N ALA A 75 -0.14 -19.66 12.02
CA ALA A 75 0.65 -18.51 11.65
C ALA A 75 1.51 -18.77 10.42
N THR A 76 2.13 -19.94 10.30
CA THR A 76 2.91 -20.33 9.12
C THR A 76 2.03 -20.55 7.89
N ALA A 77 0.85 -21.15 8.06
CA ALA A 77 -0.12 -21.34 6.98
C ALA A 77 -0.66 -20.01 6.45
N GLU A 78 -0.99 -19.07 7.33
CA GLU A 78 -1.42 -17.71 6.97
C GLU A 78 -0.31 -16.94 6.24
N ALA A 79 0.92 -16.99 6.76
CA ALA A 79 2.07 -16.37 6.11
C ALA A 79 2.36 -16.98 4.72
N LEU A 80 2.24 -18.30 4.60
CA LEU A 80 2.41 -19.00 3.32
C LEU A 80 1.28 -18.66 2.34
N ALA A 81 0.04 -18.59 2.81
CA ALA A 81 -1.11 -18.21 1.98
C ALA A 81 -0.97 -16.78 1.45
N SER A 82 -0.56 -15.84 2.30
CA SER A 82 -0.29 -14.46 1.89
C SER A 82 0.87 -14.37 0.89
N ALA A 83 1.98 -15.07 1.14
CA ALA A 83 3.11 -15.10 0.22
C ALA A 83 2.73 -15.69 -1.14
N ARG A 84 1.96 -16.80 -1.17
CA ARG A 84 1.45 -17.39 -2.41
C ARG A 84 0.52 -16.45 -3.17
N SER A 85 -0.35 -15.73 -2.47
CA SER A 85 -1.23 -14.72 -3.08
C SER A 85 -0.42 -13.60 -3.73
N HIS A 86 0.62 -13.10 -3.06
CA HIS A 86 1.52 -12.08 -3.62
C HIS A 86 2.28 -12.59 -4.86
N VAL A 87 2.82 -13.81 -4.82
CA VAL A 87 3.51 -14.40 -5.97
C VAL A 87 2.55 -14.56 -7.16
N ALA A 88 1.38 -15.15 -6.94
CA ALA A 88 0.38 -15.32 -8.00
C ALA A 88 -0.08 -13.98 -8.61
N GLN A 89 -0.22 -12.94 -7.79
CA GLN A 89 -0.54 -11.61 -8.26
C GLN A 89 0.60 -11.02 -9.10
N THR A 90 1.85 -11.19 -8.65
CA THR A 90 3.04 -10.72 -9.38
C THR A 90 3.21 -11.46 -10.71
N GLU A 91 3.03 -12.78 -10.73
CA GLU A 91 3.07 -13.59 -11.97
C GLU A 91 1.97 -13.17 -12.96
N LYS A 92 0.74 -12.95 -12.47
CA LYS A 92 -0.38 -12.48 -13.28
C LYS A 92 -0.09 -11.09 -13.87
N LEU A 93 0.49 -10.19 -13.09
CA LEU A 93 0.89 -8.86 -13.55
C LEU A 93 2.04 -8.95 -14.56
N ALA A 94 3.03 -9.81 -14.34
CA ALA A 94 4.15 -10.00 -15.27
C ALA A 94 3.68 -10.57 -16.62
N ALA A 95 2.80 -11.59 -16.61
CA ALA A 95 2.20 -12.13 -17.83
C ALA A 95 1.36 -11.08 -18.58
N LEU A 96 0.55 -10.30 -17.83
CA LEU A 96 -0.20 -9.18 -18.40
C LEU A 96 0.75 -8.12 -18.97
N GLY A 97 1.94 -7.90 -18.37
CA GLY A 97 2.94 -6.96 -18.82
C GLY A 97 3.55 -7.29 -20.17
N GLN A 98 3.89 -8.53 -20.38
CA GLN A 98 4.41 -8.98 -21.67
C GLN A 98 3.37 -8.82 -22.79
N LEU A 99 2.13 -9.21 -22.51
CA LEU A 99 1.02 -9.04 -23.47
C LEU A 99 0.69 -7.55 -23.68
N ALA A 100 0.65 -6.75 -22.61
CA ALA A 100 0.35 -5.33 -22.70
C ALA A 100 1.41 -4.56 -23.50
N ALA A 101 2.68 -4.92 -23.41
CA ALA A 101 3.75 -4.29 -24.19
C ALA A 101 3.58 -4.53 -25.69
N ALA A 102 3.25 -5.76 -26.09
CA ALA A 102 2.98 -6.10 -27.48
C ALA A 102 1.71 -5.39 -27.99
N ILE A 103 0.61 -5.50 -27.25
CA ILE A 103 -0.68 -4.87 -27.58
C ILE A 103 -0.54 -3.35 -27.67
N ALA A 104 0.22 -2.74 -26.76
CA ALA A 104 0.39 -1.29 -26.76
C ALA A 104 1.11 -0.77 -28.01
N HIS A 105 2.09 -1.49 -28.52
CA HIS A 105 2.72 -1.15 -29.80
C HIS A 105 1.74 -1.30 -30.96
N GLU A 106 0.95 -2.37 -30.98
CA GLU A 106 -0.04 -2.63 -32.02
C GLU A 106 -1.24 -1.65 -31.97
N VAL A 107 -1.62 -1.18 -30.78
CA VAL A 107 -2.67 -0.17 -30.60
C VAL A 107 -2.16 1.25 -30.87
N ARG A 108 -0.93 1.57 -30.50
CA ARG A 108 -0.36 2.91 -30.71
C ARG A 108 -0.22 3.26 -32.19
N ASN A 109 0.13 2.28 -33.02
CA ASN A 109 0.31 2.49 -34.44
C ASN A 109 -0.98 2.97 -35.16
N PRO A 110 -2.14 2.26 -35.07
CA PRO A 110 -3.37 2.75 -35.68
C PRO A 110 -3.86 4.07 -35.04
N LEU A 111 -3.67 4.26 -33.74
CA LEU A 111 -4.01 5.53 -33.10
C LEU A 111 -3.20 6.70 -33.66
N ALA A 112 -1.90 6.51 -33.92
CA ALA A 112 -1.05 7.54 -34.54
C ALA A 112 -1.53 7.89 -35.97
N VAL A 113 -1.96 6.91 -36.74
CA VAL A 113 -2.52 7.12 -38.09
C VAL A 113 -3.83 7.90 -38.00
N VAL A 114 -4.75 7.51 -37.12
CA VAL A 114 -6.04 8.21 -36.92
C VAL A 114 -5.79 9.65 -36.46
N ARG A 115 -4.84 9.87 -35.54
CA ARG A 115 -4.47 11.19 -35.08
C ARG A 115 -3.93 12.06 -36.21
N SER A 116 -3.00 11.54 -37.02
CA SER A 116 -2.40 12.25 -38.15
C SER A 116 -3.46 12.60 -39.20
N ALA A 117 -4.37 11.67 -39.52
CA ALA A 117 -5.45 11.94 -40.44
C ALA A 117 -6.41 13.05 -39.96
N ALA A 118 -6.77 13.02 -38.65
CA ALA A 118 -7.62 14.03 -38.06
C ALA A 118 -6.91 15.42 -37.99
N GLN A 119 -5.59 15.45 -37.77
CA GLN A 119 -4.79 16.69 -37.84
C GLN A 119 -4.75 17.24 -39.28
N GLY A 120 -4.48 16.39 -40.29
CA GLY A 120 -4.49 16.80 -41.70
C GLY A 120 -5.86 17.35 -42.14
N LEU A 121 -6.95 16.77 -41.64
CA LEU A 121 -8.29 17.33 -41.85
C LEU A 121 -8.41 18.74 -41.26
N THR A 122 -7.89 18.97 -40.03
CA THR A 122 -7.97 20.29 -39.38
C THR A 122 -7.20 21.38 -40.17
N GLU A 123 -6.11 21.00 -40.84
CA GLU A 123 -5.30 21.89 -41.64
C GLU A 123 -5.89 22.19 -43.04
N THR A 124 -6.68 21.24 -43.56
CA THR A 124 -7.26 21.36 -44.92
C THR A 124 -8.69 21.88 -44.95
N LEU A 125 -9.41 21.82 -43.83
CA LEU A 125 -10.77 22.29 -43.73
C LEU A 125 -10.87 23.81 -43.83
N PRO A 126 -11.86 24.33 -44.58
CA PRO A 126 -12.15 25.75 -44.64
C PRO A 126 -12.45 26.36 -43.27
N ASP A 127 -12.16 27.64 -43.08
CA ASP A 127 -12.33 28.30 -41.77
C ASP A 127 -13.81 28.41 -41.33
N ASP A 128 -14.73 28.36 -42.28
CA ASP A 128 -16.17 28.44 -42.05
C ASP A 128 -16.80 27.10 -41.64
N ASP A 129 -16.13 25.97 -41.86
CA ASP A 129 -16.64 24.64 -41.42
C ASP A 129 -16.30 24.33 -39.96
N ALA A 130 -16.88 25.13 -39.07
CA ALA A 130 -16.72 24.95 -37.62
C ALA A 130 -17.22 23.58 -37.12
N SER A 131 -18.09 22.90 -37.85
CA SER A 131 -18.61 21.59 -37.47
C SER A 131 -17.57 20.49 -37.70
N ALA A 132 -16.97 20.46 -38.88
CA ALA A 132 -15.95 19.50 -39.24
C ALA A 132 -14.68 19.70 -38.40
N ARG A 133 -14.27 20.94 -38.12
CA ARG A 133 -13.14 21.24 -37.23
C ARG A 133 -13.37 20.76 -35.80
N ARG A 134 -14.59 20.94 -35.24
CA ARG A 134 -14.94 20.38 -33.92
C ARG A 134 -14.91 18.85 -33.90
N ALA A 135 -15.40 18.21 -34.98
CA ALA A 135 -15.33 16.75 -35.07
C ALA A 135 -13.89 16.24 -35.13
N ALA A 136 -13.02 16.86 -35.94
CA ALA A 136 -11.61 16.52 -36.00
C ALA A 136 -10.90 16.73 -34.66
N SER A 137 -11.14 17.84 -33.96
CA SER A 137 -10.59 18.12 -32.62
C SER A 137 -11.09 17.09 -31.59
N PHE A 138 -12.33 16.63 -31.68
CA PHE A 138 -12.86 15.59 -30.81
C PHE A 138 -12.16 14.23 -31.05
N ILE A 139 -11.92 13.87 -32.33
CA ILE A 139 -11.19 12.65 -32.68
C ILE A 139 -9.77 12.70 -32.12
N ILE A 140 -9.05 13.82 -32.30
CA ILE A 140 -7.70 14.01 -31.74
C ILE A 140 -7.71 13.83 -30.22
N ALA A 141 -8.62 14.49 -29.52
CA ALA A 141 -8.72 14.41 -28.07
C ALA A 141 -9.00 12.97 -27.59
N GLU A 142 -9.85 12.21 -28.30
CA GLU A 142 -10.17 10.84 -27.94
C GLU A 142 -9.00 9.87 -28.22
N VAL A 143 -8.26 10.09 -29.31
CA VAL A 143 -7.03 9.34 -29.63
C VAL A 143 -5.94 9.60 -28.58
N ASP A 144 -5.74 10.86 -28.18
CA ASP A 144 -4.79 11.22 -27.12
C ASP A 144 -5.19 10.60 -25.78
N ARG A 145 -6.49 10.54 -25.48
CA ARG A 145 -7.03 9.85 -24.31
C ARG A 145 -6.74 8.35 -24.35
N LEU A 146 -7.00 7.66 -25.46
CA LEU A 146 -6.72 6.23 -25.62
C LEU A 146 -5.23 5.94 -25.50
N SER A 147 -4.39 6.77 -26.08
CA SER A 147 -2.92 6.67 -25.95
C SER A 147 -2.47 6.79 -24.48
N SER A 148 -3.07 7.71 -23.72
CA SER A 148 -2.82 7.86 -22.29
C SER A 148 -3.24 6.62 -21.48
N VAL A 149 -4.40 6.00 -21.81
CA VAL A 149 -4.85 4.74 -21.18
C VAL A 149 -3.84 3.62 -21.41
N VAL A 150 -3.41 3.43 -22.66
CA VAL A 150 -2.43 2.41 -23.04
C VAL A 150 -1.10 2.62 -22.32
N ASN A 151 -0.61 3.86 -22.28
CA ASN A 151 0.63 4.19 -21.58
C ASN A 151 0.53 3.97 -20.06
N SER A 152 -0.61 4.30 -19.45
CA SER A 152 -0.86 4.06 -18.02
C SER A 152 -0.90 2.57 -17.69
N LEU A 153 -1.52 1.76 -18.57
CA LEU A 153 -1.54 0.31 -18.44
C LEU A 153 -0.13 -0.27 -18.52
N LEU A 154 0.67 0.17 -19.49
CA LEU A 154 2.06 -0.25 -19.62
C LEU A 154 2.91 0.11 -18.40
N ALA A 155 2.75 1.34 -17.89
CA ALA A 155 3.46 1.80 -16.70
C ALA A 155 3.09 0.95 -15.47
N PHE A 156 1.81 0.56 -15.34
CA PHE A 156 1.33 -0.26 -14.24
C PHE A 156 1.85 -1.71 -14.28
N VAL A 157 1.95 -2.30 -15.48
CA VAL A 157 2.27 -3.73 -15.64
C VAL A 157 3.78 -3.98 -15.75
N ARG A 158 4.55 -2.97 -16.12
CA ARG A 158 6.01 -3.08 -16.28
C ARG A 158 6.68 -3.31 -14.93
N PRO A 159 7.56 -4.36 -14.80
CA PRO A 159 8.33 -4.53 -13.58
C PRO A 159 9.17 -3.28 -13.29
N LEU A 160 9.02 -2.73 -12.09
CA LEU A 160 9.82 -1.57 -11.66
C LEU A 160 11.25 -2.03 -11.38
N GLN A 161 12.20 -1.53 -12.14
CA GLN A 161 13.62 -1.68 -11.87
C GLN A 161 14.12 -0.36 -11.26
N LEU A 162 14.35 -0.37 -9.94
CA LEU A 162 14.78 0.83 -9.23
C LEU A 162 16.28 1.11 -9.48
N ASN A 163 16.58 2.32 -9.92
CA ASN A 163 17.94 2.85 -9.97
C ASN A 163 18.17 3.70 -8.71
N LEU A 164 18.44 3.04 -7.59
CA LEU A 164 18.61 3.69 -6.29
C LEU A 164 19.93 4.46 -6.23
N ARG A 165 19.87 5.76 -5.93
CA ARG A 165 21.01 6.64 -5.72
C ARG A 165 20.67 7.70 -4.67
N PRO A 166 21.66 8.35 -4.04
CA PRO A 166 21.40 9.50 -3.20
C PRO A 166 20.78 10.63 -4.03
N VAL A 167 19.59 11.08 -3.63
CA VAL A 167 18.82 12.11 -4.34
C VAL A 167 18.41 13.20 -3.35
N PRO A 168 18.76 14.48 -3.60
CA PRO A 168 18.23 15.59 -2.82
C PRO A 168 16.72 15.72 -3.06
N VAL A 169 15.93 15.62 -2.00
CA VAL A 169 14.46 15.67 -2.10
C VAL A 169 13.99 17.00 -2.68
N ALA A 170 14.68 18.11 -2.35
CA ALA A 170 14.35 19.44 -2.85
C ALA A 170 14.41 19.53 -4.37
N ASP A 171 15.36 18.84 -5.01
CA ASP A 171 15.52 18.83 -6.47
C ASP A 171 14.38 18.08 -7.16
N VAL A 172 13.97 16.94 -6.58
CA VAL A 172 12.84 16.16 -7.10
C VAL A 172 11.54 16.94 -7.00
N VAL A 173 11.30 17.61 -5.86
CA VAL A 173 10.12 18.46 -5.67
C VAL A 173 10.13 19.61 -6.67
N THR A 174 11.26 20.31 -6.83
CA THR A 174 11.40 21.42 -7.79
C THR A 174 11.08 20.96 -9.20
N ARG A 175 11.70 19.86 -9.65
CA ARG A 175 11.49 19.32 -10.98
C ARG A 175 10.03 18.93 -11.23
N ALA A 176 9.37 18.31 -10.24
CA ALA A 176 7.96 17.93 -10.36
C ALA A 176 7.05 19.17 -10.46
N LEU A 177 7.33 20.23 -9.68
CA LEU A 177 6.60 21.48 -9.73
C LEU A 177 6.76 22.18 -11.09
N ASP A 178 8.01 22.27 -11.60
CA ASP A 178 8.30 22.88 -12.89
C ASP A 178 7.54 22.18 -14.02
N LEU A 179 7.53 20.85 -14.03
CA LEU A 179 6.82 20.05 -15.02
C LEU A 179 5.28 20.19 -14.93
N ALA A 180 4.73 20.31 -13.72
CA ALA A 180 3.29 20.43 -13.51
C ALA A 180 2.73 21.84 -13.70
N THR A 181 3.58 22.87 -13.61
CA THR A 181 3.16 24.30 -13.61
C THR A 181 2.34 24.66 -14.84
N SER A 182 2.79 24.29 -16.04
CA SER A 182 2.12 24.63 -17.29
C SER A 182 0.71 23.99 -17.38
N GLU A 183 0.58 22.71 -17.00
CA GLU A 183 -0.70 22.01 -17.04
C GLU A 183 -1.69 22.60 -16.03
N LEU A 184 -1.25 22.84 -14.80
CA LEU A 184 -2.09 23.42 -13.75
C LEU A 184 -2.51 24.86 -14.06
N ALA A 185 -1.59 25.67 -14.61
CA ALA A 185 -1.89 27.04 -15.05
C ALA A 185 -2.95 27.09 -16.16
N THR A 186 -2.89 26.16 -17.14
CA THR A 186 -3.90 26.04 -18.19
C THR A 186 -5.30 25.71 -17.62
N ARG A 187 -5.36 25.04 -16.49
CA ARG A 187 -6.61 24.74 -15.76
C ARG A 187 -7.04 25.87 -14.80
N GLY A 188 -6.24 26.94 -14.66
CA GLY A 188 -6.48 28.01 -13.71
C GLY A 188 -6.26 27.60 -12.26
N VAL A 189 -5.43 26.59 -11.99
CA VAL A 189 -5.12 26.09 -10.64
C VAL A 189 -3.81 26.69 -10.14
N HIS A 190 -3.84 27.22 -8.92
CA HIS A 190 -2.67 27.82 -8.27
C HIS A 190 -1.81 26.76 -7.60
N LEU A 191 -0.55 26.65 -8.02
CA LEU A 191 0.43 25.74 -7.43
C LEU A 191 1.22 26.45 -6.34
N ARG A 192 1.28 25.83 -5.13
CA ARG A 192 2.03 26.35 -3.97
C ARG A 192 3.06 25.33 -3.51
N ARG A 193 4.19 25.84 -2.99
CA ARG A 193 5.26 25.05 -2.38
C ARG A 193 5.39 25.39 -0.90
N ASP A 194 5.39 24.38 -0.04
CA ASP A 194 5.62 24.50 1.41
C ASP A 194 6.71 23.49 1.81
N GLN A 195 7.95 23.95 1.87
CA GLN A 195 9.06 23.11 2.30
C GLN A 195 10.10 23.93 3.05
N PRO A 196 10.81 23.33 4.03
CA PRO A 196 11.93 23.97 4.69
C PRO A 196 13.09 24.18 3.71
N ALA A 197 13.99 25.12 4.04
CA ALA A 197 15.18 25.41 3.24
C ALA A 197 16.11 24.20 3.05
N THR A 198 16.12 23.30 4.04
CA THR A 198 16.95 22.09 4.03
C THR A 198 16.10 20.84 4.23
N LEU A 199 16.27 19.89 3.30
CA LEU A 199 15.71 18.55 3.36
C LEU A 199 16.85 17.54 3.22
N PRO A 200 16.77 16.37 3.88
CA PRO A 200 17.77 15.33 3.73
C PRO A 200 17.73 14.75 2.31
N SER A 201 18.85 14.18 1.87
CA SER A 201 18.87 13.28 0.72
C SER A 201 18.31 11.92 1.12
N ILE A 202 17.62 11.27 0.18
CA ILE A 202 17.12 9.90 0.32
C ILE A 202 17.79 9.01 -0.71
N THR A 203 17.94 7.72 -0.41
CA THR A 203 18.38 6.72 -1.40
C THR A 203 17.15 6.24 -2.18
N ALA A 204 16.96 6.78 -3.37
CA ALA A 204 15.76 6.56 -4.18
C ALA A 204 16.07 6.64 -5.69
N ASP A 205 15.12 6.20 -6.49
CA ASP A 205 15.07 6.53 -7.92
C ASP A 205 14.34 7.88 -8.08
N GLY A 206 15.11 8.93 -8.32
CA GLY A 206 14.58 10.30 -8.40
C GLY A 206 13.59 10.52 -9.54
N ASP A 207 13.69 9.76 -10.62
CA ASP A 207 12.76 9.83 -11.76
C ASP A 207 11.40 9.24 -11.39
N LEU A 208 11.40 8.10 -10.71
CA LEU A 208 10.18 7.46 -10.23
C LEU A 208 9.53 8.27 -9.09
N VAL A 209 10.31 8.84 -8.18
CA VAL A 209 9.75 9.74 -7.14
C VAL A 209 9.15 11.00 -7.76
N CYS A 210 9.78 11.57 -8.78
CA CYS A 210 9.20 12.66 -9.55
C CYS A 210 7.88 12.24 -10.23
N GLN A 211 7.81 11.04 -10.80
CA GLN A 211 6.59 10.49 -11.38
C GLN A 211 5.47 10.32 -10.34
N VAL A 212 5.78 9.93 -9.10
CA VAL A 212 4.82 9.89 -7.99
C VAL A 212 4.21 11.27 -7.77
N LEU A 213 5.05 12.30 -7.63
CA LEU A 213 4.57 13.68 -7.44
C LEU A 213 3.72 14.17 -8.61
N LEU A 214 4.15 13.92 -9.85
CA LEU A 214 3.37 14.28 -11.04
C LEU A 214 2.01 13.60 -11.10
N GLY A 215 1.95 12.31 -10.73
CA GLY A 215 0.69 11.56 -10.65
C GLY A 215 -0.27 12.17 -9.62
N LEU A 216 0.24 12.56 -8.45
CA LEU A 216 -0.56 13.19 -7.40
C LEU A 216 -0.96 14.62 -7.78
N LEU A 217 -0.07 15.42 -8.39
CA LEU A 217 -0.34 16.77 -8.85
C LEU A 217 -1.40 16.80 -9.96
N SER A 218 -1.30 15.89 -10.93
CA SER A 218 -2.31 15.75 -12.00
C SER A 218 -3.67 15.33 -11.41
N ASN A 219 -3.68 14.41 -10.42
CA ASN A 219 -4.91 14.01 -9.74
C ASN A 219 -5.56 15.18 -8.98
N ALA A 220 -4.77 15.94 -8.24
CA ALA A 220 -5.20 17.14 -7.53
C ALA A 220 -5.73 18.22 -8.49
N GLY A 221 -4.97 18.54 -9.53
CA GLY A 221 -5.37 19.54 -10.52
C GLY A 221 -6.63 19.21 -11.31
N GLN A 222 -6.99 17.92 -11.37
CA GLN A 222 -8.26 17.46 -11.95
C GLN A 222 -9.44 17.52 -10.95
N ALA A 223 -9.17 17.53 -9.65
CA ALA A 223 -10.18 17.58 -8.62
C ALA A 223 -10.57 19.01 -8.23
N VAL A 224 -9.64 19.94 -8.38
CA VAL A 224 -9.79 21.35 -7.98
C VAL A 224 -10.52 22.15 -9.06
N PRO A 225 -11.50 23.01 -8.70
CA PRO A 225 -12.11 23.94 -9.65
C PRO A 225 -11.14 25.05 -10.08
N ALA A 226 -11.45 25.73 -11.17
CA ALA A 226 -10.66 26.87 -11.60
C ALA A 226 -10.61 27.96 -10.50
N GLY A 227 -9.44 28.52 -10.24
CA GLY A 227 -9.17 29.46 -9.15
C GLY A 227 -8.77 28.79 -7.83
N GLY A 228 -8.86 27.47 -7.71
CA GLY A 228 -8.43 26.75 -6.52
C GLY A 228 -6.91 26.52 -6.47
N SER A 229 -6.44 25.82 -5.44
CA SER A 229 -5.01 25.64 -5.16
C SER A 229 -4.60 24.22 -4.86
N VAL A 230 -3.39 23.86 -5.30
CA VAL A 230 -2.70 22.63 -4.95
C VAL A 230 -1.39 23.02 -4.24
N THR A 231 -1.14 22.38 -3.10
CA THR A 231 0.08 22.64 -2.30
C THR A 231 0.92 21.36 -2.22
N VAL A 232 2.21 21.48 -2.53
CA VAL A 232 3.19 20.43 -2.28
C VAL A 232 4.01 20.80 -1.06
N ALA A 233 3.97 19.95 -0.05
CA ALA A 233 4.79 20.09 1.15
C ALA A 233 5.81 18.95 1.23
N ALA A 234 7.00 19.25 1.76
CA ALA A 234 8.02 18.24 2.05
C ALA A 234 8.59 18.48 3.44
N ARG A 235 8.70 17.42 4.25
CA ARG A 235 9.18 17.51 5.63
C ARG A 235 10.10 16.33 5.97
N ALA A 236 11.11 16.59 6.79
CA ALA A 236 11.92 15.52 7.36
C ALA A 236 11.20 14.92 8.57
N ALA A 237 11.09 13.61 8.63
CA ALA A 237 10.71 12.81 9.80
C ALA A 237 11.95 12.09 10.36
N ALA A 238 11.86 11.44 11.50
CA ALA A 238 13.02 10.83 12.18
C ALA A 238 13.79 9.82 11.30
N ASP A 239 13.07 9.01 10.53
CA ASP A 239 13.59 7.90 9.71
C ASP A 239 13.14 7.97 8.23
N ALA A 240 12.40 9.01 7.87
CA ALA A 240 11.77 9.15 6.57
C ALA A 240 11.71 10.61 6.12
N VAL A 241 11.40 10.82 4.84
CA VAL A 241 10.91 12.09 4.31
C VAL A 241 9.43 11.92 3.98
N GLU A 242 8.64 12.89 4.38
CA GLU A 242 7.22 12.99 4.05
C GLU A 242 7.03 14.01 2.92
N LEU A 243 6.38 13.57 1.85
CA LEU A 243 5.95 14.41 0.73
C LEU A 243 4.42 14.45 0.76
N ALA A 244 3.84 15.62 0.90
CA ALA A 244 2.40 15.79 0.93
C ALA A 244 1.92 16.63 -0.26
N VAL A 245 0.89 16.13 -0.95
CA VAL A 245 0.18 16.88 -2.01
C VAL A 245 -1.24 17.09 -1.51
N SER A 246 -1.60 18.36 -1.29
CA SER A 246 -2.91 18.76 -0.78
C SER A 246 -3.64 19.63 -1.79
N ASP A 247 -4.92 19.38 -1.97
CA ASP A 247 -5.82 20.16 -2.83
C ASP A 247 -6.97 20.77 -2.03
N ASP A 248 -7.64 21.79 -2.58
CA ASP A 248 -8.86 22.39 -2.06
C ASP A 248 -10.13 21.95 -2.83
N GLY A 249 -10.06 20.74 -3.41
CA GLY A 249 -11.17 20.10 -4.09
C GLY A 249 -12.25 19.57 -3.13
N PRO A 250 -13.15 18.70 -3.62
CA PRO A 250 -14.26 18.14 -2.83
C PRO A 250 -13.80 17.10 -1.77
N GLY A 251 -12.51 16.73 -1.75
CA GLY A 251 -12.01 15.66 -0.89
C GLY A 251 -12.39 14.27 -1.39
N ILE A 252 -12.10 13.25 -0.56
CA ILE A 252 -12.36 11.85 -0.86
C ILE A 252 -13.20 11.22 0.25
N PRO A 253 -14.41 10.73 -0.05
CA PRO A 253 -15.26 10.05 0.91
C PRO A 253 -14.55 8.90 1.62
N ALA A 254 -14.80 8.74 2.93
CA ALA A 254 -14.08 7.77 3.75
C ALA A 254 -14.26 6.31 3.31
N ASP A 255 -15.44 5.98 2.79
CA ASP A 255 -15.83 4.64 2.31
C ASP A 255 -15.05 4.16 1.07
N ILE A 256 -14.49 5.10 0.27
CA ILE A 256 -13.72 4.75 -0.93
C ILE A 256 -12.20 4.95 -0.75
N ARG A 257 -11.71 5.53 0.34
CA ARG A 257 -10.27 5.84 0.54
C ARG A 257 -9.36 4.63 0.44
N SER A 258 -9.80 3.48 0.93
CA SER A 258 -9.04 2.23 0.81
C SER A 258 -8.97 1.72 -0.63
N ARG A 259 -9.96 2.05 -1.45
CA ARG A 259 -10.13 1.54 -2.82
C ARG A 259 -9.49 2.40 -3.89
N ILE A 260 -9.22 3.70 -3.63
CA ILE A 260 -8.69 4.62 -4.64
C ILE A 260 -7.32 4.20 -5.20
N PHE A 261 -6.61 3.33 -4.50
CA PHE A 261 -5.33 2.75 -4.92
C PHE A 261 -5.50 1.40 -5.62
N GLU A 262 -6.72 0.84 -5.69
CA GLU A 262 -7.00 -0.38 -6.44
C GLU A 262 -6.90 -0.09 -7.95
N PRO A 263 -6.25 -0.96 -8.74
CA PRO A 263 -6.19 -0.80 -10.19
C PRO A 263 -7.59 -0.73 -10.80
N PHE A 264 -7.77 0.15 -11.77
CA PHE A 264 -9.03 0.41 -12.49
C PHE A 264 -10.14 1.04 -11.65
N PHE A 265 -9.92 1.31 -10.37
CA PHE A 265 -10.90 2.03 -9.57
C PHE A 265 -10.89 3.53 -9.93
N THR A 266 -12.02 4.06 -10.30
CA THR A 266 -12.19 5.47 -10.62
C THR A 266 -13.63 5.93 -10.37
N THR A 267 -13.76 7.14 -9.86
CA THR A 267 -15.04 7.85 -9.74
C THR A 267 -15.28 8.81 -10.92
N ARG A 268 -14.32 8.95 -11.82
CA ARG A 268 -14.38 9.88 -12.96
C ARG A 268 -14.78 9.14 -14.23
N PRO A 269 -15.74 9.68 -15.03
CA PRO A 269 -16.23 9.01 -16.25
C PRO A 269 -15.14 8.72 -17.29
N ARG A 270 -14.07 9.52 -17.32
CA ARG A 270 -12.93 9.38 -18.26
C ARG A 270 -11.63 8.97 -17.59
N GLY A 271 -11.67 8.60 -16.32
CA GLY A 271 -10.49 8.17 -15.57
C GLY A 271 -10.08 6.74 -15.95
N THR A 272 -8.78 6.46 -15.97
CA THR A 272 -8.24 5.10 -16.19
C THR A 272 -8.26 4.25 -14.93
N GLY A 273 -8.27 4.89 -13.76
CA GLY A 273 -8.13 4.22 -12.45
C GLY A 273 -6.75 3.59 -12.22
N LEU A 274 -5.75 3.91 -13.04
CA LEU A 274 -4.41 3.34 -12.93
C LEU A 274 -3.40 4.30 -12.27
N GLY A 275 -3.64 5.61 -12.33
CA GLY A 275 -2.65 6.59 -11.87
C GLY A 275 -2.25 6.42 -10.41
N LEU A 276 -3.21 6.32 -9.49
CA LEU A 276 -2.94 6.12 -8.06
C LEU A 276 -2.38 4.72 -7.75
N ALA A 277 -2.77 3.70 -8.52
CA ALA A 277 -2.19 2.36 -8.40
C ALA A 277 -0.69 2.35 -8.76
N VAL A 278 -0.29 3.05 -9.84
CA VAL A 278 1.12 3.24 -10.21
C VAL A 278 1.88 4.02 -9.14
N VAL A 279 1.29 5.09 -8.61
CA VAL A 279 1.87 5.86 -7.51
C VAL A 279 2.16 4.96 -6.31
N ARG A 280 1.18 4.17 -5.87
CA ARG A 280 1.34 3.24 -4.76
C ARG A 280 2.42 2.20 -5.04
N GLN A 281 2.44 1.61 -6.23
CA GLN A 281 3.43 0.61 -6.63
C GLN A 281 4.87 1.18 -6.57
N ILE A 282 5.09 2.41 -7.05
CA ILE A 282 6.40 3.07 -6.99
C ILE A 282 6.81 3.31 -5.53
N VAL A 283 5.91 3.83 -4.70
CA VAL A 283 6.18 4.12 -3.28
C VAL A 283 6.51 2.84 -2.51
N GLU A 284 5.73 1.77 -2.69
CA GLU A 284 5.97 0.46 -2.05
C GLU A 284 7.30 -0.17 -2.51
N ALA A 285 7.65 -0.03 -3.80
CA ALA A 285 8.94 -0.49 -4.32
C ALA A 285 10.14 0.23 -3.66
N HIS A 286 9.97 1.48 -3.25
CA HIS A 286 10.97 2.22 -2.47
C HIS A 286 10.98 1.87 -0.97
N GLY A 287 10.10 0.95 -0.52
CA GLY A 287 9.91 0.60 0.89
C GLY A 287 9.20 1.69 1.69
N GLY A 288 8.48 2.56 1.00
CA GLY A 288 7.67 3.64 1.57
C GLY A 288 6.20 3.26 1.77
N SER A 289 5.41 4.24 2.18
CA SER A 289 3.95 4.14 2.28
C SER A 289 3.28 5.39 1.73
N ILE A 290 2.03 5.23 1.28
CA ILE A 290 1.17 6.34 0.84
C ILE A 290 -0.16 6.24 1.55
N ASP A 291 -0.62 7.37 2.07
CA ASP A 291 -1.89 7.52 2.75
C ASP A 291 -2.68 8.71 2.19
N VAL A 292 -3.99 8.71 2.43
CA VAL A 292 -4.87 9.80 2.06
C VAL A 292 -5.76 10.19 3.22
N GLY A 293 -5.86 11.50 3.44
CA GLY A 293 -6.70 12.10 4.49
C GLY A 293 -7.39 13.37 4.01
N ASP A 294 -8.11 13.99 4.93
CA ASP A 294 -8.71 15.28 4.69
C ASP A 294 -7.68 16.40 4.90
N ARG A 295 -7.72 17.41 4.04
CA ARG A 295 -7.00 18.65 4.27
C ARG A 295 -7.75 19.51 5.27
N ALA A 296 -7.05 20.19 6.17
CA ALA A 296 -7.63 21.21 7.04
C ALA A 296 -8.25 22.34 6.17
N GLY A 297 -9.55 22.56 6.31
CA GLY A 297 -10.29 23.54 5.52
C GLY A 297 -10.98 22.98 4.26
N GLY A 298 -10.96 21.65 4.07
CA GLY A 298 -11.58 20.95 2.93
C GLY A 298 -10.58 20.55 1.86
N GLY A 299 -10.94 19.51 1.10
CA GLY A 299 -10.07 18.91 0.07
C GLY A 299 -9.40 17.62 0.51
N ALA A 300 -8.52 17.07 -0.33
CA ALA A 300 -7.76 15.87 -0.01
C ALA A 300 -6.28 16.21 0.26
N CYS A 301 -5.64 15.35 1.05
CA CYS A 301 -4.21 15.38 1.31
C CYS A 301 -3.63 13.98 1.13
N PHE A 302 -2.78 13.79 0.12
CA PHE A 302 -2.01 12.57 -0.07
C PHE A 302 -0.65 12.74 0.58
N THR A 303 -0.27 11.80 1.46
CA THR A 303 1.02 11.82 2.16
C THR A 303 1.82 10.59 1.77
N VAL A 304 2.99 10.80 1.20
CA VAL A 304 3.96 9.77 0.82
C VAL A 304 5.11 9.81 1.82
N ARG A 305 5.44 8.69 2.45
CA ARG A 305 6.59 8.51 3.33
C ARG A 305 7.65 7.66 2.64
N LEU A 306 8.84 8.19 2.49
CA LEU A 306 9.99 7.47 1.91
C LEU A 306 11.08 7.34 2.96
N PRO A 307 11.63 6.14 3.21
CA PRO A 307 12.66 5.95 4.21
C PRO A 307 13.96 6.65 3.82
N VAL A 308 14.59 7.33 4.77
CA VAL A 308 15.96 7.81 4.64
C VAL A 308 16.86 6.60 4.87
N ARG A 309 17.25 5.92 3.78
CA ARG A 309 18.25 4.84 3.87
C ARG A 309 19.62 5.48 3.89
N ALA A 310 20.44 5.13 4.88
CA ALA A 310 21.85 5.48 4.84
C ALA A 310 22.45 4.95 3.54
N ALA A 311 23.22 5.78 2.85
CA ALA A 311 24.05 5.29 1.75
C ALA A 311 24.96 4.20 2.33
N ALA A 312 24.84 2.97 1.84
CA ALA A 312 25.69 1.84 2.23
C ALA A 312 27.11 2.05 1.71
#